data_2f2c47bfe23f5f8dc924f226cd7ddd0a
#
_entry.id   2f2c47bfe23f5f8dc924f226cd7ddd0a
#
_cell.length_a   1.000
_cell.length_b   1.000
_cell.length_c   1.000
_cell.angle_alpha   90.00
_cell.angle_beta   90.00
_cell.angle_gamma   90.00
#
_symmetry.space_group_name_H-M   'P 1'
#
loop_
_entity.id
_entity.type
_entity.pdbx_description
1 polymer ?
#
loop_
_entity_poly.entity_id
_entity_poly.type
_entity_poly.pdbx_seq_one_letter_code
_entity_poly.pdbx_strand_id
1 'polypeptide(L)'
;MKYDVIAENSDSTVVSDYVSPYQRETSYQSEAELEQELIKQLQAQAYEYLPIKSEADLIQNLRTQLEKLNNYTFTDAEWKRFFAERIANGNEDITDKTFKIQEDSTQLLQRDNGEVINIRLLDKTNIHRNCLQVINQYEVSGARDNRYDVTLLVNGLPLVHIELKRRGVPLQE
;
A
#
# COMPACT_ATOMS: atom_id res chain seq x y z
N MET A 1 13.00 -40.68 14.62
CA MET A 1 12.63 -39.27 14.90
C MET A 1 12.03 -39.25 16.29
N LYS A 2 12.52 -38.41 17.17
CA LYS A 2 11.95 -38.22 18.51
C LYS A 2 11.11 -36.93 18.42
N TYR A 3 9.81 -37.07 18.66
CA TYR A 3 8.90 -35.92 18.75
C TYR A 3 8.66 -35.57 20.22
N ASP A 4 8.66 -34.28 20.54
CA ASP A 4 8.29 -33.85 21.88
C ASP A 4 6.76 -33.76 21.98
N VAL A 5 6.19 -34.34 23.04
CA VAL A 5 4.77 -34.28 23.31
C VAL A 5 4.42 -32.90 23.86
N ILE A 6 3.53 -32.17 23.16
CA ILE A 6 3.07 -30.86 23.61
C ILE A 6 1.84 -30.94 24.48
N ALA A 7 0.92 -31.81 24.13
CA ALA A 7 -0.28 -32.08 24.93
C ALA A 7 -0.73 -33.53 24.75
N GLU A 8 -1.16 -34.17 25.85
CA GLU A 8 -1.67 -35.53 25.88
C GLU A 8 -2.96 -35.57 26.69
N ASN A 9 -3.98 -36.24 26.15
CA ASN A 9 -5.19 -36.59 26.87
C ASN A 9 -5.56 -38.06 26.56
N SER A 10 -6.66 -38.58 27.16
CA SER A 10 -7.07 -39.99 26.98
C SER A 10 -7.38 -40.38 25.53
N ASP A 11 -7.65 -39.43 24.66
CA ASP A 11 -8.15 -39.66 23.31
C ASP A 11 -7.21 -39.17 22.22
N SER A 12 -6.24 -38.28 22.52
CA SER A 12 -5.30 -37.75 21.56
C SER A 12 -4.00 -37.28 22.16
N THR A 13 -2.91 -37.46 21.41
CA THR A 13 -1.60 -36.91 21.72
C THR A 13 -1.19 -35.92 20.59
N VAL A 14 -0.95 -34.69 20.95
CA VAL A 14 -0.43 -33.69 20.00
C VAL A 14 1.08 -33.67 20.13
N VAL A 15 1.75 -34.08 19.07
CA VAL A 15 3.21 -34.00 18.96
C VAL A 15 3.53 -32.97 17.88
N SER A 16 4.46 -32.11 18.16
CA SER A 16 4.97 -31.18 17.16
C SER A 16 6.46 -31.00 17.35
N ASP A 17 7.19 -31.36 16.34
CA ASP A 17 8.55 -30.92 16.17
C ASP A 17 8.54 -29.95 14.98
N TYR A 18 7.97 -28.76 15.19
CA TYR A 18 8.06 -27.68 14.21
C TYR A 18 9.45 -27.09 14.29
N VAL A 19 10.37 -27.71 13.57
CA VAL A 19 11.63 -27.05 13.25
C VAL A 19 11.29 -26.03 12.19
N SER A 20 11.25 -24.75 12.59
CA SER A 20 11.10 -23.67 11.64
C SER A 20 12.18 -23.82 10.55
N PRO A 21 11.82 -23.93 9.25
CA PRO A 21 12.80 -23.98 8.18
C PRO A 21 13.61 -22.67 8.08
N TYR A 22 13.17 -21.64 8.77
CA TYR A 22 13.92 -20.41 8.96
C TYR A 22 14.85 -20.59 10.15
N GLN A 23 16.10 -20.96 9.88
CA GLN A 23 17.17 -20.73 10.86
C GLN A 23 17.13 -19.24 11.17
N ARG A 24 16.85 -18.91 12.44
CA ARG A 24 16.95 -17.54 12.91
C ARG A 24 18.38 -17.10 12.73
N GLU A 25 18.66 -16.43 11.61
CA GLU A 25 19.94 -15.75 11.47
C GLU A 25 20.02 -14.78 12.64
N THR A 26 20.98 -15.00 13.51
CA THR A 26 21.28 -14.11 14.64
C THR A 26 22.09 -12.91 14.18
N SER A 27 22.27 -12.73 12.85
CA SER A 27 22.97 -11.59 12.29
C SER A 27 22.16 -10.33 12.57
N TYR A 28 22.84 -9.34 13.09
CA TYR A 28 22.30 -7.99 13.28
C TYR A 28 21.95 -7.41 11.91
N GLN A 29 20.68 -7.19 11.67
CA GLN A 29 20.16 -6.56 10.47
C GLN A 29 19.81 -5.10 10.79
N SER A 30 20.34 -4.18 10.02
CA SER A 30 19.99 -2.75 10.12
C SER A 30 18.58 -2.51 9.58
N GLU A 31 17.95 -1.41 9.98
CA GLU A 31 16.63 -1.00 9.45
C GLU A 31 16.69 -0.82 7.92
N ALA A 32 17.79 -0.28 7.40
CA ALA A 32 18.00 -0.13 5.96
C ALA A 32 18.09 -1.48 5.22
N GLU A 33 18.70 -2.50 5.80
CA GLU A 33 18.74 -3.85 5.23
C GLU A 33 17.36 -4.51 5.26
N LEU A 34 16.59 -4.33 6.34
CA LEU A 34 15.20 -4.78 6.43
C LEU A 34 14.32 -4.13 5.36
N GLU A 35 14.48 -2.84 5.15
CA GLU A 35 13.75 -2.09 4.11
C GLU A 35 14.06 -2.64 2.71
N GLN A 36 15.33 -2.82 2.39
CA GLN A 36 15.73 -3.37 1.09
C GLN A 36 15.23 -4.79 0.88
N GLU A 37 15.28 -5.63 1.92
CA GLU A 37 14.79 -7.00 1.84
C GLU A 37 13.27 -7.04 1.64
N LEU A 38 12.52 -6.20 2.36
CA LEU A 38 11.07 -6.08 2.18
C LEU A 38 10.72 -5.64 0.75
N ILE A 39 11.43 -4.64 0.20
CA ILE A 39 11.21 -4.17 -1.17
C ILE A 39 11.47 -5.29 -2.17
N LYS A 40 12.56 -6.07 -2.01
CA LYS A 40 12.84 -7.23 -2.88
C LYS A 40 11.75 -8.29 -2.82
N GLN A 41 11.23 -8.58 -1.62
CA GLN A 41 10.14 -9.53 -1.44
C GLN A 41 8.85 -9.04 -2.11
N LEU A 42 8.54 -7.75 -2.01
CA LEU A 42 7.40 -7.16 -2.68
C LEU A 42 7.55 -7.19 -4.21
N GLN A 43 8.74 -6.88 -4.73
CA GLN A 43 9.02 -6.99 -6.16
C GLN A 43 8.86 -8.43 -6.68
N ALA A 44 9.27 -9.44 -5.89
CA ALA A 44 9.04 -10.84 -6.22
C ALA A 44 7.54 -11.22 -6.22
N GLN A 45 6.69 -10.43 -5.57
CA GLN A 45 5.24 -10.53 -5.56
C GLN A 45 4.56 -9.60 -6.57
N ALA A 46 5.29 -9.15 -7.60
CA ALA A 46 4.82 -8.28 -8.68
C ALA A 46 4.49 -6.83 -8.28
N TYR A 47 5.05 -6.33 -7.17
CA TYR A 47 5.02 -4.89 -6.91
C TYR A 47 6.07 -4.17 -7.76
N GLU A 48 5.67 -3.10 -8.42
CA GLU A 48 6.58 -2.20 -9.14
C GLU A 48 7.24 -1.24 -8.14
N TYR A 49 8.58 -1.26 -8.05
CA TYR A 49 9.29 -0.26 -7.25
C TYR A 49 9.42 1.06 -8.02
N LEU A 50 9.07 2.16 -7.36
CA LEU A 50 9.16 3.52 -7.90
C LEU A 50 10.02 4.41 -7.00
N PRO A 51 10.97 5.17 -7.57
CA PRO A 51 11.81 6.10 -6.80
C PRO A 51 11.13 7.45 -6.57
N ILE A 52 9.87 7.43 -6.11
CA ILE A 52 9.08 8.64 -5.83
C ILE A 52 9.46 9.20 -4.47
N LYS A 53 9.80 10.48 -4.43
CA LYS A 53 10.18 11.21 -3.21
C LYS A 53 9.37 12.48 -2.98
N SER A 54 8.68 12.99 -4.00
CA SER A 54 7.88 14.20 -3.91
C SER A 54 6.40 13.95 -4.04
N GLU A 55 5.59 14.82 -3.43
CA GLU A 55 4.14 14.80 -3.58
C GLU A 55 3.71 15.00 -5.03
N ALA A 56 4.39 15.86 -5.77
CA ALA A 56 4.09 16.10 -7.18
C ALA A 56 4.26 14.83 -8.03
N ASP A 57 5.33 14.05 -7.79
CA ASP A 57 5.56 12.78 -8.49
C ASP A 57 4.50 11.74 -8.10
N LEU A 58 4.09 11.71 -6.82
CA LEU A 58 3.04 10.81 -6.35
C LEU A 58 1.69 11.13 -7.02
N ILE A 59 1.32 12.41 -7.08
CA ILE A 59 0.09 12.87 -7.76
C ILE A 59 0.14 12.56 -9.26
N GLN A 60 1.29 12.75 -9.89
CA GLN A 60 1.46 12.43 -11.31
C GLN A 60 1.38 10.93 -11.56
N ASN A 61 1.97 10.10 -10.69
CA ASN A 61 1.84 8.66 -10.77
C ASN A 61 0.37 8.22 -10.61
N LEU A 62 -0.36 8.77 -9.64
CA LEU A 62 -1.78 8.51 -9.45
C LEU A 62 -2.59 8.80 -10.71
N ARG A 63 -2.38 9.99 -11.33
CA ARG A 63 -3.02 10.32 -12.60
C ARG A 63 -2.75 9.28 -13.66
N THR A 64 -1.50 8.91 -13.84
CA THR A 64 -1.08 7.93 -14.85
C THR A 64 -1.73 6.56 -14.63
N GLN A 65 -1.80 6.09 -13.37
CA GLN A 65 -2.40 4.80 -13.08
C GLN A 65 -3.93 4.82 -13.26
N LEU A 66 -4.60 5.90 -12.85
CA LEU A 66 -6.04 6.04 -13.07
C LEU A 66 -6.40 6.14 -14.55
N GLU A 67 -5.59 6.84 -15.34
CA GLU A 67 -5.76 6.89 -16.81
C GLU A 67 -5.65 5.50 -17.43
N LYS A 68 -4.65 4.71 -17.02
CA LYS A 68 -4.48 3.32 -17.47
C LYS A 68 -5.65 2.42 -17.06
N LEU A 69 -6.04 2.47 -15.79
CA LEU A 69 -7.11 1.62 -15.24
C LEU A 69 -8.44 1.84 -15.96
N ASN A 70 -8.74 3.12 -16.27
CA ASN A 70 -10.02 3.53 -16.86
C ASN A 70 -9.99 3.64 -18.39
N ASN A 71 -8.82 3.48 -19.01
CA ASN A 71 -8.62 3.72 -20.44
C ASN A 71 -9.14 5.11 -20.84
N TYR A 72 -8.80 6.13 -20.05
CA TYR A 72 -9.27 7.51 -20.16
C TYR A 72 -8.12 8.47 -19.91
N THR A 73 -7.99 9.52 -20.72
CA THR A 73 -6.97 10.56 -20.51
C THR A 73 -7.64 11.83 -20.03
N PHE A 74 -7.27 12.28 -18.83
CA PHE A 74 -7.77 13.54 -18.27
C PHE A 74 -7.16 14.75 -19.00
N THR A 75 -7.97 15.78 -19.26
CA THR A 75 -7.39 17.12 -19.45
C THR A 75 -6.80 17.61 -18.12
N ASP A 76 -5.95 18.62 -18.17
CA ASP A 76 -5.37 19.18 -16.93
C ASP A 76 -6.45 19.84 -16.05
N ALA A 77 -7.48 20.41 -16.64
CA ALA A 77 -8.61 20.99 -15.94
C ALA A 77 -9.46 19.91 -15.26
N GLU A 78 -9.78 18.84 -15.99
CA GLU A 78 -10.50 17.68 -15.44
C GLU A 78 -9.73 17.02 -14.29
N TRP A 79 -8.42 16.80 -14.47
CA TRP A 79 -7.58 16.21 -13.43
C TRP A 79 -7.54 17.06 -12.16
N LYS A 80 -7.28 18.35 -12.32
CA LYS A 80 -7.22 19.27 -11.16
C LYS A 80 -8.52 19.27 -10.37
N ARG A 81 -9.66 19.31 -11.07
CA ARG A 81 -10.99 19.30 -10.46
C ARG A 81 -11.26 17.95 -9.78
N PHE A 82 -11.04 16.85 -10.50
CA PHE A 82 -11.25 15.49 -9.97
C PHE A 82 -10.38 15.22 -8.74
N PHE A 83 -9.10 15.56 -8.80
CA PHE A 83 -8.17 15.37 -7.70
C PHE A 83 -8.64 16.15 -6.45
N ALA A 84 -8.95 17.44 -6.61
CA ALA A 84 -9.37 18.29 -5.48
C ALA A 84 -10.70 17.86 -4.86
N GLU A 85 -11.68 17.43 -5.67
CA GLU A 85 -13.02 17.11 -5.19
C GLU A 85 -13.17 15.65 -4.73
N ARG A 86 -12.45 14.71 -5.37
CA ARG A 86 -12.66 13.27 -5.15
C ARG A 86 -11.54 12.58 -4.41
N ILE A 87 -10.31 13.07 -4.53
CA ILE A 87 -9.14 12.44 -3.91
C ILE A 87 -8.68 13.22 -2.69
N ALA A 88 -8.35 14.51 -2.87
CA ALA A 88 -7.79 15.37 -1.83
C ALA A 88 -8.83 16.32 -1.21
N ASN A 89 -10.09 15.88 -1.10
CA ASN A 89 -11.13 16.69 -0.50
C ASN A 89 -10.82 16.96 0.98
N GLY A 90 -10.60 18.23 1.33
CA GLY A 90 -10.25 18.66 2.69
C GLY A 90 -11.37 18.53 3.71
N ASN A 91 -12.62 18.30 3.26
CA ASN A 91 -13.77 18.10 4.14
C ASN A 91 -13.94 16.61 4.53
N GLU A 92 -13.19 15.70 3.92
CA GLU A 92 -13.24 14.27 4.20
C GLU A 92 -12.14 13.88 5.18
N ASP A 93 -12.52 13.17 6.23
CA ASP A 93 -11.58 12.56 7.16
C ASP A 93 -11.02 11.23 6.64
N ILE A 94 -10.21 10.56 7.46
CA ILE A 94 -9.62 9.25 7.10
C ILE A 94 -10.68 8.16 6.94
N THR A 95 -11.77 8.23 7.71
CA THR A 95 -12.87 7.26 7.65
C THR A 95 -13.62 7.40 6.34
N ASP A 96 -13.94 8.64 5.93
CA ASP A 96 -14.61 8.94 4.66
C ASP A 96 -13.77 8.45 3.47
N LYS A 97 -12.46 8.73 3.50
CA LYS A 97 -11.52 8.28 2.45
C LYS A 97 -11.41 6.76 2.40
N THR A 98 -11.37 6.11 3.56
CA THR A 98 -11.34 4.64 3.64
C THR A 98 -12.63 4.04 3.10
N PHE A 99 -13.79 4.55 3.49
CA PHE A 99 -15.08 4.13 2.97
C PHE A 99 -15.17 4.27 1.45
N LYS A 100 -14.70 5.40 0.92
CA LYS A 100 -14.64 5.64 -0.53
C LYS A 100 -13.84 4.56 -1.26
N ILE A 101 -12.67 4.18 -0.75
CA ILE A 101 -11.85 3.12 -1.35
C ILE A 101 -12.52 1.75 -1.22
N GLN A 102 -13.11 1.46 -0.04
CA GLN A 102 -13.66 0.14 0.26
C GLN A 102 -15.06 -0.08 -0.33
N GLU A 103 -15.92 0.94 -0.31
CA GLU A 103 -17.33 0.76 -0.68
C GLU A 103 -17.72 1.52 -1.96
N ASP A 104 -17.18 2.72 -2.16
CA ASP A 104 -17.53 3.59 -3.28
C ASP A 104 -16.31 3.91 -4.17
N SER A 105 -15.62 2.86 -4.62
CA SER A 105 -14.38 2.99 -5.40
C SER A 105 -14.58 3.53 -6.82
N THR A 106 -15.80 3.85 -7.23
CA THR A 106 -16.12 4.44 -8.53
C THR A 106 -16.62 5.87 -8.34
N GLN A 107 -15.85 6.85 -8.77
CA GLN A 107 -16.14 8.27 -8.57
C GLN A 107 -16.60 8.94 -9.86
N LEU A 108 -17.48 9.93 -9.74
CA LEU A 108 -18.00 10.69 -10.88
C LEU A 108 -17.01 11.78 -11.29
N LEU A 109 -16.71 11.84 -12.58
CA LEU A 109 -15.99 12.94 -13.23
C LEU A 109 -16.94 13.71 -14.16
N GLN A 110 -17.06 15.00 -13.94
CA GLN A 110 -17.67 15.90 -14.91
C GLN A 110 -16.61 16.33 -15.92
N ARG A 111 -16.82 15.97 -17.20
CA ARG A 111 -15.94 16.31 -18.30
C ARG A 111 -16.07 17.77 -18.69
N ASP A 112 -15.07 18.29 -19.41
CA ASP A 112 -15.07 19.67 -19.91
C ASP A 112 -16.21 19.93 -20.94
N ASN A 113 -16.71 18.88 -21.60
CA ASN A 113 -17.86 18.94 -22.52
C ASN A 113 -19.23 18.82 -21.80
N GLY A 114 -19.25 18.74 -20.46
CA GLY A 114 -20.45 18.62 -19.65
C GLY A 114 -20.96 17.19 -19.41
N GLU A 115 -20.38 16.19 -20.08
CA GLU A 115 -20.70 14.78 -19.80
C GLU A 115 -20.22 14.34 -18.41
N VAL A 116 -20.91 13.39 -17.81
CA VAL A 116 -20.49 12.76 -16.56
C VAL A 116 -20.11 11.32 -16.84
N ILE A 117 -18.90 10.95 -16.41
CA ILE A 117 -18.39 9.58 -16.55
C ILE A 117 -17.94 9.02 -15.21
N ASN A 118 -17.84 7.70 -15.15
CA ASN A 118 -17.37 6.97 -13.98
C ASN A 118 -15.85 6.75 -14.08
N ILE A 119 -15.12 7.12 -13.04
CA ILE A 119 -13.69 6.84 -12.87
C ILE A 119 -13.52 5.86 -11.72
N ARG A 120 -13.01 4.68 -12.00
CA ARG A 120 -12.69 3.67 -10.99
C ARG A 120 -11.36 4.03 -10.33
N LEU A 121 -11.34 4.03 -9.01
CA LEU A 121 -10.13 4.12 -8.20
C LEU A 121 -9.48 2.74 -8.03
N LEU A 122 -10.32 1.71 -7.89
CA LEU A 122 -9.93 0.30 -7.82
C LEU A 122 -10.84 -0.55 -8.69
N ASP A 123 -10.30 -1.60 -9.32
CA ASP A 123 -11.09 -2.64 -9.96
C ASP A 123 -11.28 -3.80 -8.98
N LYS A 124 -12.44 -3.85 -8.33
CA LYS A 124 -12.80 -4.90 -7.37
C LYS A 124 -13.29 -6.19 -8.05
N THR A 125 -13.70 -6.09 -9.30
CA THR A 125 -14.21 -7.24 -10.08
C THR A 125 -13.05 -8.05 -10.65
N ASN A 126 -12.04 -7.36 -11.17
CA ASN A 126 -10.82 -7.99 -11.65
C ASN A 126 -9.59 -7.36 -10.95
N ILE A 127 -9.22 -7.95 -9.82
CA ILE A 127 -8.13 -7.45 -8.98
C ILE A 127 -6.78 -7.38 -9.72
N HIS A 128 -6.58 -8.22 -10.74
CA HIS A 128 -5.34 -8.24 -11.53
C HIS A 128 -5.19 -7.04 -12.47
N ARG A 129 -6.21 -6.21 -12.62
CA ARG A 129 -6.11 -4.95 -13.37
C ARG A 129 -5.55 -3.82 -12.53
N ASN A 130 -5.47 -4.00 -11.22
CA ASN A 130 -4.88 -3.02 -10.35
C ASN A 130 -3.35 -3.11 -10.41
N CYS A 131 -2.71 -1.96 -10.47
CA CYS A 131 -1.26 -1.84 -10.41
C CYS A 131 -0.81 -1.78 -8.95
N LEU A 132 0.03 -2.71 -8.52
CA LEU A 132 0.64 -2.74 -7.19
C LEU A 132 2.00 -2.10 -7.27
N GLN A 133 2.26 -1.10 -6.43
CA GLN A 133 3.50 -0.35 -6.44
C GLN A 133 4.05 -0.19 -5.02
N VAL A 134 5.34 -0.01 -4.91
CA VAL A 134 6.03 0.24 -3.65
C VAL A 134 6.98 1.41 -3.81
N ILE A 135 6.94 2.33 -2.85
CA ILE A 135 7.88 3.43 -2.69
C ILE A 135 8.52 3.37 -1.30
N ASN A 136 9.68 3.96 -1.14
CA ASN A 136 10.35 4.02 0.15
C ASN A 136 10.81 5.43 0.51
N GLN A 137 11.02 5.67 1.80
CA GLN A 137 11.54 6.93 2.32
C GLN A 137 10.75 8.15 1.85
N TYR A 138 9.39 7.99 1.81
CA TYR A 138 8.51 9.08 1.42
C TYR A 138 8.27 10.02 2.59
N GLU A 139 8.57 11.28 2.39
CA GLU A 139 8.41 12.33 3.38
C GLU A 139 7.11 13.11 3.13
N VAL A 140 6.24 13.14 4.12
CA VAL A 140 5.04 13.98 4.09
C VAL A 140 5.33 15.27 4.82
N SER A 141 5.42 16.37 4.07
CA SER A 141 5.54 17.71 4.63
C SER A 141 4.19 18.16 5.20
N GLY A 142 4.10 18.41 6.50
CA GLY A 142 2.87 18.81 7.16
C GLY A 142 3.11 19.35 8.57
N ALA A 143 2.08 19.37 9.41
CA ALA A 143 2.17 19.79 10.80
C ALA A 143 3.13 18.92 11.65
N ARG A 144 3.42 17.70 11.16
CA ARG A 144 4.50 16.82 11.62
C ARG A 144 5.17 16.24 10.38
N ASP A 145 6.48 16.38 10.27
CA ASP A 145 7.27 15.73 9.24
C ASP A 145 7.28 14.21 9.55
N ASN A 146 6.44 13.45 8.87
CA ASN A 146 6.42 12.01 8.96
C ASN A 146 7.18 11.43 7.77
N ARG A 147 8.14 10.57 8.04
CA ARG A 147 8.86 9.80 7.05
C ARG A 147 8.51 8.33 7.24
N TYR A 148 7.96 7.73 6.21
CA TYR A 148 7.61 6.31 6.21
C TYR A 148 8.71 5.51 5.52
N ASP A 149 9.10 4.38 6.13
CA ASP A 149 10.15 3.54 5.56
C ASP A 149 9.70 2.94 4.23
N VAL A 150 8.51 2.35 4.20
CA VAL A 150 7.93 1.76 2.98
C VAL A 150 6.45 2.14 2.87
N THR A 151 6.02 2.51 1.68
CA THR A 151 4.61 2.77 1.37
C THR A 151 4.15 1.92 0.20
N LEU A 152 3.03 1.21 0.38
CA LEU A 152 2.39 0.44 -0.69
C LEU A 152 1.32 1.27 -1.36
N LEU A 153 1.36 1.27 -2.69
CA LEU A 153 0.38 1.95 -3.51
C LEU A 153 -0.44 0.93 -4.32
N VAL A 154 -1.73 1.23 -4.48
CA VAL A 154 -2.58 0.52 -5.44
C VAL A 154 -3.14 1.54 -6.41
N ASN A 155 -2.85 1.38 -7.70
CA ASN A 155 -3.18 2.35 -8.74
C ASN A 155 -2.68 3.78 -8.40
N GLY A 156 -1.54 3.89 -7.74
CA GLY A 156 -0.97 5.16 -7.30
C GLY A 156 -1.54 5.73 -6.00
N LEU A 157 -2.59 5.13 -5.41
CA LEU A 157 -3.16 5.52 -4.12
C LEU A 157 -2.32 4.94 -2.97
N PRO A 158 -1.78 5.74 -2.05
CA PRO A 158 -1.05 5.25 -0.89
C PRO A 158 -2.02 4.63 0.12
N LEU A 159 -2.02 3.31 0.23
CA LEU A 159 -2.97 2.59 1.08
C LEU A 159 -2.35 2.05 2.37
N VAL A 160 -1.05 1.76 2.37
CA VAL A 160 -0.36 1.19 3.53
C VAL A 160 0.96 1.89 3.75
N HIS A 161 1.18 2.37 4.97
CA HIS A 161 2.47 2.86 5.43
C HIS A 161 3.07 1.84 6.40
N ILE A 162 4.33 1.53 6.20
CA ILE A 162 5.08 0.55 6.98
C ILE A 162 6.26 1.26 7.62
N GLU A 163 6.36 1.12 8.92
CA GLU A 163 7.50 1.53 9.74
C GLU A 163 8.26 0.28 10.14
N LEU A 164 9.54 0.22 9.86
CA LEU A 164 10.40 -0.93 10.15
C LEU A 164 11.23 -0.65 11.39
N LYS A 165 11.22 -1.59 12.31
CA LYS A 165 12.05 -1.53 13.52
C LYS A 165 12.92 -2.77 13.60
N ARG A 166 14.19 -2.56 13.91
CA ARG A 166 15.10 -3.66 14.19
C ARG A 166 14.63 -4.44 15.41
N ARG A 167 14.94 -5.72 15.43
CA ARG A 167 14.57 -6.60 16.54
C ARG A 167 15.14 -6.09 17.87
N GLY A 168 14.31 -6.11 18.93
CA GLY A 168 14.70 -5.68 20.28
C GLY A 168 14.51 -4.19 20.56
N VAL A 169 14.04 -3.40 19.60
CA VAL A 169 13.62 -2.02 19.83
C VAL A 169 12.12 -2.02 20.14
N PRO A 170 11.67 -1.48 21.29
CA PRO A 170 10.26 -1.38 21.59
C PRO A 170 9.58 -0.43 20.61
N LEU A 171 8.36 -0.78 20.20
CA LEU A 171 7.49 0.16 19.46
C LEU A 171 7.09 1.26 20.44
N GLN A 172 7.30 2.51 20.07
CA GLN A 172 6.73 3.64 20.81
C GLN A 172 5.25 3.74 20.43
N GLU A 173 4.39 3.73 21.45
CA GLU A 173 2.97 4.00 21.31
C GLU A 173 2.70 5.49 21.03
#